data_b9ca068107e92a3eff209970cc9d604d
#
_entry.id   b9ca068107e92a3eff209970cc9d604d
#
_cell.length_a   1.000
_cell.length_b   1.000
_cell.length_c   1.000
_cell.angle_alpha   90.00
_cell.angle_beta   90.00
_cell.angle_gamma   90.00
#
_symmetry.space_group_name_H-M   'P 1'
#
loop_
_entity.id
_entity.type
_entity.pdbx_description
1 polymer ?
#
loop_
_entity_poly.entity_id
_entity_poly.type
_entity_poly.pdbx_seq_one_letter_code
_entity_poly.pdbx_strand_id
1 'polypeptide(L)'
;MKENKNQSVVVENAGSDDTEIDLVELFYVFLNRIWLLVMCLVIGGAAAFAWTACFIKPVYKTSAELYVVSASNNSVVNLADLQLGSAVKSDYMELMLSRPVLEKVIENLNLNKSVKQLQKMISITTKSDTRILQITTTSTDPQLATDVANELATQAILMLPEIMENEPPNLVSTALYPTAPAGPSIVKNTLLGAILGFMLCGAVLVVIFLSDRSFKDADAMQKYFGMMPLAVVPSVQLDNKAKRTHRTAKEDAE
;
A
#
# COMPACT_ATOMS: atom_id res chain seq x y z
N MET A 1 -49.39 -9.80 65.53
CA MET A 1 -48.53 -8.74 64.98
C MET A 1 -47.16 -9.38 64.87
N LYS A 2 -46.85 -9.94 63.73
CA LYS A 2 -45.54 -10.54 63.45
C LYS A 2 -45.06 -10.01 62.05
N GLU A 3 -44.10 -9.20 62.10
CA GLU A 3 -43.41 -8.63 61.01
C GLU A 3 -42.49 -9.66 60.36
N ASN A 4 -42.76 -10.00 59.12
CA ASN A 4 -42.01 -10.99 58.38
C ASN A 4 -41.02 -10.25 57.49
N LYS A 5 -39.75 -10.22 57.91
CA LYS A 5 -38.65 -9.55 57.21
C LYS A 5 -38.16 -10.45 56.07
N ASN A 6 -38.59 -10.14 54.85
CA ASN A 6 -38.09 -10.76 53.63
C ASN A 6 -36.60 -10.46 53.49
N GLN A 7 -35.76 -11.46 53.69
CA GLN A 7 -34.40 -11.47 53.23
C GLN A 7 -34.42 -11.72 51.71
N SER A 8 -34.18 -10.67 50.94
CA SER A 8 -33.81 -10.78 49.53
C SER A 8 -32.43 -11.41 49.46
N VAL A 9 -32.38 -12.66 49.01
CA VAL A 9 -31.13 -13.32 48.61
C VAL A 9 -30.63 -12.61 47.39
N VAL A 10 -29.59 -11.82 47.52
CA VAL A 10 -28.79 -11.30 46.42
C VAL A 10 -28.07 -12.52 45.82
N VAL A 11 -28.56 -12.98 44.70
CA VAL A 11 -27.82 -13.94 43.88
C VAL A 11 -26.67 -13.16 43.27
N GLU A 12 -25.54 -13.29 43.92
CA GLU A 12 -24.25 -12.85 43.40
C GLU A 12 -23.96 -13.68 42.15
N ASN A 13 -24.05 -13.00 41.02
CA ASN A 13 -23.83 -13.58 39.72
C ASN A 13 -22.32 -13.94 39.62
N ALA A 14 -22.02 -15.21 39.88
CA ALA A 14 -20.67 -15.74 39.77
C ALA A 14 -20.22 -15.72 38.32
N GLY A 15 -19.23 -14.88 38.01
CA GLY A 15 -18.15 -15.14 37.09
C GLY A 15 -18.50 -15.32 35.64
N SER A 16 -18.54 -14.26 34.89
CA SER A 16 -17.89 -14.27 33.60
C SER A 16 -16.42 -13.91 33.84
N ASP A 17 -15.53 -14.85 33.54
CA ASP A 17 -14.09 -14.63 33.37
C ASP A 17 -13.86 -13.74 32.14
N ASP A 18 -14.41 -12.54 32.19
CA ASP A 18 -14.05 -11.50 31.23
C ASP A 18 -12.66 -11.05 31.65
N THR A 19 -11.67 -11.57 30.96
CA THR A 19 -10.33 -11.03 30.93
C THR A 19 -10.48 -9.65 30.28
N GLU A 20 -10.86 -8.65 31.08
CA GLU A 20 -10.87 -7.25 30.67
C GLU A 20 -9.43 -6.90 30.33
N ILE A 21 -9.13 -6.87 29.01
CA ILE A 21 -7.84 -6.39 28.52
C ILE A 21 -7.80 -4.90 28.83
N ASP A 22 -7.02 -4.50 29.83
CA ASP A 22 -6.83 -3.09 30.13
C ASP A 22 -6.02 -2.44 28.98
N LEU A 23 -6.75 -1.74 28.12
CA LEU A 23 -6.17 -1.02 26.98
C LEU A 23 -5.15 0.05 27.43
N VAL A 24 -5.29 0.56 28.63
CA VAL A 24 -4.36 1.55 29.20
C VAL A 24 -3.04 0.87 29.57
N GLU A 25 -3.09 -0.30 30.19
CA GLU A 25 -1.89 -1.08 30.51
C GLU A 25 -1.16 -1.52 29.24
N LEU A 26 -1.91 -1.99 28.23
CA LEU A 26 -1.36 -2.32 26.93
C LEU A 26 -0.65 -1.11 26.29
N PHE A 27 -1.26 0.07 26.38
CA PHE A 27 -0.65 1.30 25.85
C PHE A 27 0.65 1.67 26.57
N TYR A 28 0.72 1.51 27.89
CA TYR A 28 1.95 1.70 28.65
C TYR A 28 3.05 0.72 28.28
N VAL A 29 2.71 -0.53 28.00
CA VAL A 29 3.67 -1.54 27.50
C VAL A 29 4.25 -1.12 26.14
N PHE A 30 3.41 -0.58 25.23
CA PHE A 30 3.87 -0.04 23.94
C PHE A 30 4.81 1.17 24.13
N LEU A 31 4.45 2.11 25.03
CA LEU A 31 5.28 3.28 25.31
C LEU A 31 6.63 2.89 25.95
N ASN A 32 6.64 1.97 26.88
CA ASN A 32 7.86 1.53 27.55
C ASN A 32 8.81 0.75 26.60
N ARG A 33 8.27 0.14 25.54
CA ARG A 33 9.03 -0.62 24.55
C ARG A 33 9.04 0.06 23.16
N ILE A 34 8.77 1.36 23.11
CA ILE A 34 8.73 2.13 21.86
C ILE A 34 10.03 2.04 21.06
N TRP A 35 11.17 1.94 21.74
CA TRP A 35 12.48 1.74 21.12
C TRP A 35 12.52 0.47 20.26
N LEU A 36 11.91 -0.62 20.75
CA LEU A 36 11.85 -1.89 20.03
C LEU A 36 10.93 -1.79 18.81
N LEU A 37 9.78 -1.09 18.94
CA LEU A 37 8.86 -0.81 17.82
C LEU A 37 9.54 0.01 16.72
N VAL A 38 10.27 1.07 17.11
CA VAL A 38 11.03 1.91 16.15
C VAL A 38 12.12 1.08 15.47
N MET A 39 12.83 0.23 16.21
CA MET A 39 13.85 -0.65 15.65
C MET A 39 13.26 -1.62 14.62
N CYS A 40 12.11 -2.25 14.92
CA CYS A 40 11.42 -3.14 13.97
C CYS A 40 10.90 -2.40 12.73
N LEU A 41 10.41 -1.15 12.90
CA LEU A 41 10.00 -0.30 11.79
C LEU A 41 11.18 -0.02 10.86
N VAL A 42 12.35 0.34 11.41
CA VAL A 42 13.57 0.61 10.63
C VAL A 42 14.07 -0.65 9.94
N ILE A 43 14.10 -1.79 10.64
CA ILE A 43 14.54 -3.07 10.06
C ILE A 43 13.57 -3.51 8.95
N GLY A 44 12.26 -3.43 9.17
CA GLY A 44 11.24 -3.76 8.16
C GLY A 44 11.35 -2.86 6.92
N GLY A 45 11.56 -1.56 7.12
CA GLY A 45 11.81 -0.61 6.03
C GLY A 45 13.11 -0.88 5.28
N ALA A 46 14.21 -1.13 5.99
CA ALA A 46 15.51 -1.43 5.39
C ALA A 46 15.49 -2.74 4.59
N ALA A 47 14.83 -3.77 5.11
CA ALA A 47 14.67 -5.05 4.41
C ALA A 47 13.84 -4.89 3.12
N ALA A 48 12.72 -4.16 3.17
CA ALA A 48 11.90 -3.88 2.00
C ALA A 48 12.62 -3.00 0.97
N PHE A 49 13.41 -2.02 1.44
CA PHE A 49 14.26 -1.20 0.57
C PHE A 49 15.29 -2.07 -0.16
N ALA A 50 16.05 -2.88 0.57
CA ALA A 50 17.07 -3.77 0.00
C ALA A 50 16.44 -4.76 -1.00
N TRP A 51 15.30 -5.35 -0.65
CA TRP A 51 14.56 -6.24 -1.54
C TRP A 51 14.15 -5.53 -2.83
N THR A 52 13.54 -4.34 -2.71
CA THR A 52 13.07 -3.58 -3.87
C THR A 52 14.24 -3.13 -4.77
N ALA A 53 15.35 -2.69 -4.18
CA ALA A 53 16.50 -2.21 -4.93
C ALA A 53 17.29 -3.33 -5.64
N CYS A 54 17.39 -4.53 -5.00
CA CYS A 54 18.21 -5.63 -5.52
C CYS A 54 17.44 -6.58 -6.43
N PHE A 55 16.16 -6.84 -6.14
CA PHE A 55 15.39 -7.90 -6.82
C PHE A 55 14.43 -7.38 -7.88
N ILE A 56 13.95 -6.14 -7.80
CA ILE A 56 12.95 -5.65 -8.74
C ILE A 56 13.64 -4.80 -9.81
N LYS A 57 13.48 -5.21 -11.08
CA LYS A 57 14.03 -4.48 -12.23
C LYS A 57 13.28 -3.16 -12.42
N PRO A 58 13.98 -2.08 -12.79
CA PRO A 58 13.33 -0.82 -13.12
C PRO A 58 12.43 -1.00 -14.35
N VAL A 59 11.29 -0.33 -14.33
CA VAL A 59 10.29 -0.36 -15.40
C VAL A 59 10.09 1.05 -15.91
N TYR A 60 10.18 1.22 -17.22
CA TYR A 60 9.99 2.48 -17.91
C TYR A 60 8.61 2.55 -18.52
N LYS A 61 8.03 3.73 -18.52
CA LYS A 61 6.69 3.99 -19.02
C LYS A 61 6.72 5.21 -19.92
N THR A 62 6.16 5.07 -21.12
CA THR A 62 5.99 6.17 -22.07
C THR A 62 4.60 6.12 -22.68
N SER A 63 4.16 7.23 -23.28
CA SER A 63 2.83 7.28 -23.89
C SER A 63 2.82 8.10 -25.17
N ALA A 64 2.04 7.62 -26.16
CA ALA A 64 1.63 8.35 -27.33
C ALA A 64 0.16 8.75 -27.23
N GLU A 65 -0.23 9.86 -27.86
CA GLU A 65 -1.61 10.36 -27.81
C GLU A 65 -2.20 10.46 -29.22
N LEU A 66 -3.38 9.88 -29.41
CA LEU A 66 -4.15 9.91 -30.64
C LEU A 66 -5.49 10.63 -30.40
N TYR A 67 -5.87 11.49 -31.32
CA TYR A 67 -7.19 12.14 -31.34
C TYR A 67 -8.11 11.37 -32.31
N VAL A 68 -9.21 10.86 -31.78
CA VAL A 68 -10.20 10.13 -32.57
C VAL A 68 -11.30 11.09 -33.06
N VAL A 69 -11.45 11.17 -34.34
CA VAL A 69 -12.51 11.95 -34.99
C VAL A 69 -13.74 11.09 -35.13
N SER A 70 -14.87 11.53 -34.59
CA SER A 70 -16.16 10.92 -34.93
C SER A 70 -16.70 11.59 -36.18
N ALA A 71 -16.95 10.83 -37.22
CA ALA A 71 -17.56 11.34 -38.44
C ALA A 71 -19.02 11.75 -38.18
N SER A 72 -19.23 12.94 -37.60
CA SER A 72 -20.54 13.58 -37.57
C SER A 72 -20.49 14.79 -38.51
N ASN A 73 -20.98 14.60 -39.72
CA ASN A 73 -21.09 15.65 -40.74
C ASN A 73 -22.25 16.65 -40.47
N ASN A 74 -22.85 16.62 -39.26
CA ASN A 74 -23.95 17.53 -38.93
C ASN A 74 -23.57 18.50 -37.84
N SER A 75 -23.76 19.77 -38.13
CA SER A 75 -23.49 20.95 -37.31
C SER A 75 -24.37 21.07 -36.02
N VAL A 76 -25.14 20.06 -35.68
CA VAL A 76 -26.01 20.06 -34.50
C VAL A 76 -25.52 18.96 -33.55
N VAL A 77 -24.86 19.35 -32.46
CA VAL A 77 -24.41 18.44 -31.40
C VAL A 77 -25.67 17.90 -30.69
N ASN A 78 -26.05 16.69 -31.01
CA ASN A 78 -27.10 15.94 -30.32
C ASN A 78 -26.52 15.13 -29.16
N LEU A 79 -27.32 14.93 -28.11
CA LEU A 79 -26.95 14.01 -27.01
C LEU A 79 -26.59 12.58 -27.49
N ALA A 80 -27.16 12.15 -28.62
CA ALA A 80 -26.82 10.92 -29.30
C ALA A 80 -25.38 10.90 -29.80
N ASP A 81 -24.82 12.04 -30.26
CA ASP A 81 -23.44 12.14 -30.73
C ASP A 81 -22.41 11.99 -29.61
N LEU A 82 -22.78 12.39 -28.38
CA LEU A 82 -21.93 12.19 -27.20
C LEU A 82 -21.84 10.71 -26.79
N GLN A 83 -22.96 9.98 -26.87
CA GLN A 83 -23.00 8.55 -26.60
C GLN A 83 -22.28 7.74 -27.71
N LEU A 84 -22.49 8.10 -28.96
CA LEU A 84 -21.77 7.52 -30.09
C LEU A 84 -20.26 7.76 -30.00
N GLY A 85 -19.84 8.95 -29.61
CA GLY A 85 -18.44 9.27 -29.41
C GLY A 85 -17.75 8.43 -28.31
N SER A 86 -18.51 8.01 -27.30
CA SER A 86 -18.00 7.10 -26.26
C SER A 86 -17.86 5.66 -26.73
N ALA A 87 -18.82 5.19 -27.54
CA ALA A 87 -18.77 3.85 -28.15
C ALA A 87 -17.58 3.74 -29.12
N VAL A 88 -17.42 4.73 -30.01
CA VAL A 88 -16.32 4.77 -30.98
C VAL A 88 -14.96 4.72 -30.27
N LYS A 89 -14.77 5.43 -29.16
CA LYS A 89 -13.53 5.36 -28.37
C LYS A 89 -13.25 3.94 -27.85
N SER A 90 -14.27 3.27 -27.34
CA SER A 90 -14.15 1.89 -26.85
C SER A 90 -13.79 0.92 -27.96
N ASP A 91 -14.40 1.08 -29.12
CA ASP A 91 -14.10 0.26 -30.30
C ASP A 91 -12.65 0.46 -30.76
N TYR A 92 -12.16 1.70 -30.82
CA TYR A 92 -10.76 1.98 -31.12
C TYR A 92 -9.81 1.32 -30.13
N MET A 93 -10.11 1.39 -28.83
CA MET A 93 -9.27 0.78 -27.78
C MET A 93 -9.20 -0.74 -27.91
N GLU A 94 -10.33 -1.39 -28.21
CA GLU A 94 -10.40 -2.85 -28.39
C GLU A 94 -9.69 -3.27 -29.67
N LEU A 95 -9.92 -2.57 -30.77
CA LEU A 95 -9.30 -2.87 -32.06
C LEU A 95 -7.78 -2.69 -32.05
N MET A 96 -7.27 -1.65 -31.36
CA MET A 96 -5.83 -1.45 -31.21
C MET A 96 -5.15 -2.58 -30.43
N LEU A 97 -5.87 -3.24 -29.52
CA LEU A 97 -5.38 -4.40 -28.78
C LEU A 97 -5.69 -5.72 -29.46
N SER A 98 -6.32 -5.67 -30.64
CA SER A 98 -6.66 -6.84 -31.43
C SER A 98 -5.41 -7.55 -31.97
N ARG A 99 -5.56 -8.85 -32.20
CA ARG A 99 -4.45 -9.69 -32.65
C ARG A 99 -3.82 -9.21 -33.96
N PRO A 100 -4.57 -8.83 -35.02
CA PRO A 100 -3.98 -8.38 -36.28
C PRO A 100 -3.07 -7.17 -36.13
N VAL A 101 -3.50 -6.18 -35.35
CA VAL A 101 -2.72 -4.94 -35.11
C VAL A 101 -1.44 -5.26 -34.33
N LEU A 102 -1.54 -6.06 -33.26
CA LEU A 102 -0.39 -6.41 -32.44
C LEU A 102 0.60 -7.33 -33.18
N GLU A 103 0.13 -8.21 -34.07
CA GLU A 103 1.01 -9.00 -34.92
C GLU A 103 1.82 -8.12 -35.88
N LYS A 104 1.20 -7.08 -36.45
CA LYS A 104 1.93 -6.10 -37.30
C LYS A 104 2.99 -5.33 -36.52
N VAL A 105 2.70 -4.89 -35.29
CA VAL A 105 3.69 -4.25 -34.42
C VAL A 105 4.86 -5.20 -34.12
N ILE A 106 4.59 -6.47 -33.83
CA ILE A 106 5.62 -7.49 -33.60
C ILE A 106 6.49 -7.70 -34.84
N GLU A 107 5.85 -7.80 -36.00
CA GLU A 107 6.54 -7.98 -37.29
C GLU A 107 7.44 -6.80 -37.62
N ASN A 108 6.91 -5.59 -37.55
CA ASN A 108 7.65 -4.36 -37.94
C ASN A 108 8.84 -4.07 -37.02
N LEU A 109 8.69 -4.34 -35.73
CA LEU A 109 9.75 -4.16 -34.74
C LEU A 109 10.62 -5.40 -34.55
N ASN A 110 10.39 -6.50 -35.28
CA ASN A 110 11.07 -7.77 -35.15
C ASN A 110 11.16 -8.28 -33.69
N LEU A 111 10.04 -8.18 -32.95
CA LEU A 111 10.01 -8.52 -31.53
C LEU A 111 9.95 -10.02 -31.30
N ASN A 112 10.84 -10.53 -30.45
CA ASN A 112 10.76 -11.92 -29.99
C ASN A 112 9.77 -12.05 -28.81
N LYS A 113 8.52 -11.61 -29.01
CA LYS A 113 7.45 -11.65 -28.00
C LYS A 113 6.15 -12.19 -28.61
N SER A 114 5.37 -12.87 -27.79
CA SER A 114 4.02 -13.27 -28.20
C SER A 114 3.04 -12.09 -28.12
N VAL A 115 1.94 -12.16 -28.87
CA VAL A 115 0.86 -11.15 -28.83
C VAL A 115 0.36 -10.92 -27.39
N LYS A 116 0.19 -11.99 -26.60
CA LYS A 116 -0.22 -11.89 -25.20
C LYS A 116 0.79 -11.17 -24.30
N GLN A 117 2.09 -11.32 -24.60
CA GLN A 117 3.14 -10.61 -23.86
C GLN A 117 3.14 -9.13 -24.21
N LEU A 118 2.99 -8.81 -25.51
CA LEU A 118 2.91 -7.43 -25.98
C LEU A 118 1.67 -6.73 -25.41
N GLN A 119 0.51 -7.39 -25.44
CA GLN A 119 -0.74 -6.88 -24.90
C GLN A 119 -0.63 -6.50 -23.40
N LYS A 120 0.10 -7.28 -22.59
CA LYS A 120 0.34 -6.98 -21.17
C LYS A 120 1.22 -5.75 -20.94
N MET A 121 2.02 -5.37 -21.93
CA MET A 121 2.88 -4.19 -21.86
C MET A 121 2.15 -2.90 -22.25
N ILE A 122 0.99 -3.01 -22.90
CA ILE A 122 0.22 -1.90 -23.44
C ILE A 122 -1.01 -1.65 -22.57
N SER A 123 -1.27 -0.41 -22.28
CA SER A 123 -2.50 0.05 -21.64
C SER A 123 -3.03 1.25 -22.41
N ILE A 124 -4.26 1.18 -22.90
CA ILE A 124 -4.91 2.26 -23.60
C ILE A 124 -5.96 2.85 -22.71
N THR A 125 -5.91 4.16 -22.52
CA THR A 125 -6.85 4.91 -21.69
C THR A 125 -7.34 6.15 -22.41
N THR A 126 -8.51 6.65 -22.02
CA THR A 126 -9.01 7.95 -22.48
C THR A 126 -8.61 9.03 -21.48
N LYS A 127 -8.20 10.19 -21.98
CA LYS A 127 -7.95 11.36 -21.14
C LYS A 127 -9.32 11.98 -20.81
N SER A 128 -9.61 12.14 -19.53
CA SER A 128 -10.92 12.55 -18.95
C SER A 128 -11.82 13.34 -19.92
N ASP A 129 -12.98 12.75 -20.29
CA ASP A 129 -14.03 13.34 -21.13
C ASP A 129 -13.60 13.94 -22.48
N THR A 130 -12.40 13.58 -22.96
CA THR A 130 -11.89 14.01 -24.25
C THR A 130 -11.95 12.88 -25.29
N ARG A 131 -11.73 13.23 -26.55
CA ARG A 131 -11.55 12.27 -27.65
C ARG A 131 -10.10 11.84 -27.83
N ILE A 132 -9.25 12.05 -26.81
CA ILE A 132 -7.84 11.69 -26.85
C ILE A 132 -7.66 10.32 -26.23
N LEU A 133 -7.13 9.40 -27.02
CA LEU A 133 -6.68 8.09 -26.57
C LEU A 133 -5.19 8.17 -26.22
N GLN A 134 -4.85 7.74 -25.03
CA GLN A 134 -3.47 7.64 -24.58
C GLN A 134 -3.03 6.18 -24.61
N ILE A 135 -2.11 5.88 -25.52
CA ILE A 135 -1.43 4.58 -25.61
C ILE A 135 -0.23 4.63 -24.68
N THR A 136 -0.28 3.87 -23.64
CA THR A 136 0.81 3.78 -22.66
C THR A 136 1.49 2.43 -22.78
N THR A 137 2.80 2.42 -22.96
CA THR A 137 3.62 1.21 -22.99
C THR A 137 4.56 1.15 -21.81
N THR A 138 4.66 -0.04 -21.22
CA THR A 138 5.47 -0.31 -20.02
C THR A 138 6.45 -1.44 -20.32
N SER A 139 7.76 -1.17 -20.18
CA SER A 139 8.84 -2.13 -20.45
C SER A 139 10.00 -1.94 -19.49
N THR A 140 10.83 -2.98 -19.33
CA THR A 140 12.14 -2.87 -18.66
C THR A 140 13.20 -2.19 -19.55
N ASP A 141 12.96 -2.15 -20.85
CA ASP A 141 13.80 -1.45 -21.82
C ASP A 141 13.07 -0.16 -22.26
N PRO A 142 13.66 1.04 -22.03
CA PRO A 142 13.05 2.30 -22.38
C PRO A 142 12.90 2.51 -23.88
N GLN A 143 13.85 2.02 -24.70
CA GLN A 143 13.77 2.11 -26.14
C GLN A 143 12.61 1.28 -26.68
N LEU A 144 12.51 0.04 -26.24
CA LEU A 144 11.41 -0.85 -26.61
C LEU A 144 10.04 -0.28 -26.23
N ALA A 145 9.93 0.38 -25.05
CA ALA A 145 8.69 1.03 -24.66
C ALA A 145 8.29 2.13 -25.65
N THR A 146 9.25 2.94 -26.07
CA THR A 146 9.03 4.05 -27.00
C THR A 146 8.66 3.56 -28.40
N ASP A 147 9.40 2.58 -28.90
CA ASP A 147 9.18 2.03 -30.23
C ASP A 147 7.82 1.37 -30.35
N VAL A 148 7.44 0.56 -29.36
CA VAL A 148 6.13 -0.10 -29.33
C VAL A 148 4.98 0.90 -29.25
N ALA A 149 5.10 1.98 -28.44
CA ALA A 149 4.05 2.98 -28.33
C ALA A 149 3.85 3.74 -29.66
N ASN A 150 4.94 4.13 -30.31
CA ASN A 150 4.90 4.86 -31.58
C ASN A 150 4.44 3.97 -32.73
N GLU A 151 4.93 2.73 -32.80
CA GLU A 151 4.52 1.79 -33.84
C GLU A 151 3.05 1.44 -33.71
N LEU A 152 2.55 1.20 -32.49
CA LEU A 152 1.13 0.94 -32.27
C LEU A 152 0.27 2.15 -32.68
N ALA A 153 0.71 3.36 -32.39
CA ALA A 153 0.03 4.57 -32.85
C ALA A 153 -0.01 4.64 -34.39
N THR A 154 1.09 4.30 -35.05
CA THR A 154 1.20 4.27 -36.50
C THR A 154 0.28 3.20 -37.11
N GLN A 155 0.28 1.99 -36.55
CA GLN A 155 -0.60 0.92 -37.03
C GLN A 155 -2.09 1.24 -36.77
N ALA A 156 -2.40 1.94 -35.69
CA ALA A 156 -3.75 2.42 -35.43
C ALA A 156 -4.23 3.42 -36.52
N ILE A 157 -3.36 4.33 -36.94
CA ILE A 157 -3.68 5.30 -38.01
C ILE A 157 -3.88 4.62 -39.36
N LEU A 158 -3.10 3.56 -39.62
CA LEU A 158 -3.13 2.89 -40.94
C LEU A 158 -4.25 1.85 -41.05
N MET A 159 -4.44 1.02 -40.03
CA MET A 159 -5.31 -0.15 -40.14
C MET A 159 -6.75 0.11 -39.65
N LEU A 160 -6.94 0.95 -38.62
CA LEU A 160 -8.26 1.12 -38.04
C LEU A 160 -9.27 1.81 -38.97
N PRO A 161 -8.90 2.80 -39.79
CA PRO A 161 -9.81 3.41 -40.74
C PRO A 161 -10.40 2.39 -41.76
N GLU A 162 -9.57 1.44 -42.21
CA GLU A 162 -10.04 0.37 -43.12
C GLU A 162 -11.03 -0.58 -42.45
N ILE A 163 -10.83 -0.87 -41.12
CA ILE A 163 -11.69 -1.79 -40.39
C ILE A 163 -13.02 -1.12 -40.01
N MET A 164 -12.98 0.16 -39.66
CA MET A 164 -14.13 0.89 -39.11
C MET A 164 -14.86 1.75 -40.16
N GLU A 165 -14.33 1.87 -41.37
CA GLU A 165 -14.83 2.76 -42.42
C GLU A 165 -14.98 4.22 -41.94
N ASN A 166 -14.07 4.67 -41.08
CA ASN A 166 -14.07 5.99 -40.46
C ASN A 166 -12.83 6.81 -40.88
N GLU A 167 -12.85 8.10 -40.54
CA GLU A 167 -11.67 8.95 -40.73
C GLU A 167 -10.50 8.48 -39.87
N PRO A 168 -9.25 8.56 -40.37
CA PRO A 168 -8.08 8.18 -39.62
C PRO A 168 -7.91 9.06 -38.35
N PRO A 169 -7.52 8.48 -37.22
CA PRO A 169 -7.18 9.24 -36.03
C PRO A 169 -5.95 10.11 -36.27
N ASN A 170 -5.92 11.28 -35.65
CA ASN A 170 -4.79 12.19 -35.75
C ASN A 170 -3.80 11.96 -34.61
N LEU A 171 -2.50 11.89 -34.94
CA LEU A 171 -1.44 11.83 -33.95
C LEU A 171 -1.30 13.20 -33.27
N VAL A 172 -1.53 13.23 -31.96
CA VAL A 172 -1.39 14.44 -31.14
C VAL A 172 0.02 14.54 -30.56
N SER A 173 0.54 13.44 -30.04
CA SER A 173 1.88 13.38 -29.46
C SER A 173 2.51 12.01 -29.65
N THR A 174 3.77 11.98 -30.05
CA THR A 174 4.58 10.77 -30.08
C THR A 174 5.09 10.41 -28.69
N ALA A 175 5.32 9.12 -28.46
CA ALA A 175 5.98 8.67 -27.25
C ALA A 175 7.43 9.15 -27.24
N LEU A 176 7.81 9.77 -26.12
CA LEU A 176 9.18 10.22 -25.90
C LEU A 176 9.98 9.18 -25.11
N TYR A 177 11.28 9.17 -25.31
CA TYR A 177 12.20 8.32 -24.57
C TYR A 177 12.15 8.66 -23.06
N PRO A 178 11.77 7.73 -22.18
CA PRO A 178 11.68 7.99 -20.74
C PRO A 178 13.08 8.07 -20.12
N THR A 179 13.40 9.20 -19.51
CA THR A 179 14.70 9.44 -18.87
C THR A 179 14.79 8.87 -17.46
N ALA A 180 13.63 8.58 -16.81
CA ALA A 180 13.57 8.05 -15.46
C ALA A 180 12.65 6.83 -15.40
N PRO A 181 12.94 5.83 -14.52
CA PRO A 181 12.08 4.69 -14.34
C PRO A 181 10.75 5.11 -13.68
N ALA A 182 9.65 4.57 -14.19
CA ALA A 182 8.31 4.78 -13.66
C ALA A 182 7.99 3.88 -12.44
N GLY A 183 8.76 2.82 -12.25
CA GLY A 183 8.62 1.89 -11.13
C GLY A 183 9.82 0.97 -10.94
N PRO A 184 9.86 0.26 -9.83
CA PRO A 184 8.97 0.33 -8.68
C PRO A 184 9.13 1.63 -7.87
N SER A 185 8.06 2.06 -7.20
CA SER A 185 8.17 3.17 -6.25
C SER A 185 8.88 2.68 -4.98
N ILE A 186 10.18 2.92 -4.89
CA ILE A 186 11.02 2.51 -3.74
C ILE A 186 10.41 3.03 -2.44
N VAL A 187 9.98 4.30 -2.43
CA VAL A 187 9.39 4.94 -1.25
C VAL A 187 8.13 4.22 -0.78
N LYS A 188 7.22 3.88 -1.70
CA LYS A 188 5.97 3.17 -1.35
C LYS A 188 6.25 1.78 -0.78
N ASN A 189 7.16 1.03 -1.40
CA ASN A 189 7.52 -0.32 -0.96
C ASN A 189 8.25 -0.30 0.40
N THR A 190 9.16 0.66 0.61
CA THR A 190 9.85 0.84 1.88
C THR A 190 8.87 1.21 3.00
N LEU A 191 7.93 2.12 2.73
CA LEU A 191 6.91 2.51 3.69
C LEU A 191 5.99 1.32 4.04
N LEU A 192 5.58 0.55 3.05
CA LEU A 192 4.76 -0.65 3.26
C LEU A 192 5.50 -1.69 4.11
N GLY A 193 6.79 -1.92 3.83
CA GLY A 193 7.62 -2.82 4.62
C GLY A 193 7.83 -2.34 6.06
N ALA A 194 8.00 -1.04 6.26
CA ALA A 194 8.11 -0.43 7.59
C ALA A 194 6.82 -0.62 8.40
N ILE A 195 5.65 -0.39 7.79
CA ILE A 195 4.34 -0.60 8.44
C ILE A 195 4.15 -2.08 8.80
N LEU A 196 4.47 -3.01 7.89
CA LEU A 196 4.39 -4.44 8.16
C LEU A 196 5.32 -4.86 9.30
N GLY A 197 6.55 -4.37 9.33
CA GLY A 197 7.49 -4.61 10.42
C GLY A 197 6.98 -4.11 11.76
N PHE A 198 6.40 -2.91 11.78
CA PHE A 198 5.76 -2.33 12.96
C PHE A 198 4.57 -3.17 13.46
N MET A 199 3.67 -3.59 12.55
CA MET A 199 2.50 -4.41 12.89
C MET A 199 2.91 -5.78 13.45
N LEU A 200 3.89 -6.44 12.83
CA LEU A 200 4.41 -7.72 13.32
C LEU A 200 5.01 -7.59 14.72
N CYS A 201 5.81 -6.56 14.95
CA CYS A 201 6.38 -6.30 16.27
C CYS A 201 5.30 -6.02 17.31
N GLY A 202 4.29 -5.20 16.96
CA GLY A 202 3.14 -4.94 17.81
C GLY A 202 2.37 -6.22 18.18
N ALA A 203 2.11 -7.07 17.18
CA ALA A 203 1.45 -8.36 17.42
C ALA A 203 2.25 -9.25 18.37
N VAL A 204 3.58 -9.33 18.20
CA VAL A 204 4.45 -10.09 19.11
C VAL A 204 4.41 -9.52 20.53
N LEU A 205 4.43 -8.20 20.69
CA LEU A 205 4.32 -7.56 22.00
C LEU A 205 2.98 -7.84 22.67
N VAL A 206 1.88 -7.82 21.92
CA VAL A 206 0.54 -8.19 22.42
C VAL A 206 0.53 -9.64 22.88
N VAL A 207 1.08 -10.58 22.10
CA VAL A 207 1.16 -11.99 22.48
C VAL A 207 2.00 -12.16 23.76
N ILE A 208 3.12 -11.47 23.87
CA ILE A 208 3.96 -11.50 25.08
C ILE A 208 3.18 -10.94 26.28
N PHE A 209 2.45 -9.83 26.09
CA PHE A 209 1.63 -9.23 27.15
C PHE A 209 0.52 -10.16 27.61
N LEU A 210 -0.20 -10.81 26.70
CA LEU A 210 -1.26 -11.78 27.02
C LEU A 210 -0.72 -13.08 27.66
N SER A 211 0.54 -13.44 27.36
CA SER A 211 1.23 -14.60 27.94
C SER A 211 1.84 -14.31 29.33
N ASP A 212 2.04 -13.03 29.64
CA ASP A 212 2.59 -12.60 30.93
C ASP A 212 1.50 -12.66 32.01
N ARG A 213 1.44 -13.77 32.72
CA ARG A 213 0.53 -14.00 33.86
C ARG A 213 1.10 -13.45 35.17
N SER A 214 2.04 -12.54 35.14
CA SER A 214 2.65 -11.97 36.33
C SER A 214 1.68 -10.98 37.01
N PHE A 215 1.31 -11.26 38.24
CA PHE A 215 0.54 -10.31 39.05
C PHE A 215 1.42 -9.12 39.44
N LYS A 216 1.24 -7.99 38.74
CA LYS A 216 2.05 -6.78 38.93
C LYS A 216 1.49 -5.85 40.01
N ASP A 217 0.19 -5.98 40.32
CA ASP A 217 -0.52 -5.10 41.26
C ASP A 217 -1.17 -5.87 42.44
N ALA A 218 -1.20 -5.20 43.58
CA ALA A 218 -1.88 -5.69 44.79
C ALA A 218 -3.39 -5.88 44.57
N ASP A 219 -3.99 -5.06 43.70
CA ASP A 219 -5.42 -5.13 43.36
C ASP A 219 -5.75 -6.37 42.52
N ALA A 220 -4.84 -6.81 41.65
CA ALA A 220 -4.98 -8.06 40.91
C ALA A 220 -4.96 -9.29 41.84
N MET A 221 -4.15 -9.28 42.89
CA MET A 221 -4.13 -10.32 43.91
C MET A 221 -5.45 -10.40 44.68
N GLN A 222 -6.01 -9.24 45.03
CA GLN A 222 -7.30 -9.18 45.74
C GLN A 222 -8.45 -9.70 44.86
N LYS A 223 -8.44 -9.35 43.56
CA LYS A 223 -9.46 -9.80 42.62
C LYS A 223 -9.41 -11.31 42.36
N TYR A 224 -8.22 -11.92 42.34
CA TYR A 224 -8.02 -13.35 42.04
C TYR A 224 -8.17 -14.26 43.29
N PHE A 225 -7.66 -13.84 44.45
CA PHE A 225 -7.62 -14.65 45.63
C PHE A 225 -8.67 -14.26 46.67
N GLY A 226 -9.40 -13.15 46.48
CA GLY A 226 -10.38 -12.64 47.43
C GLY A 226 -9.81 -12.22 48.79
N MET A 227 -8.48 -12.09 48.88
CA MET A 227 -7.74 -11.75 50.10
C MET A 227 -6.89 -10.52 49.90
N MET A 228 -6.96 -9.57 50.82
CA MET A 228 -6.05 -8.42 50.79
C MET A 228 -4.62 -8.85 51.14
N PRO A 229 -3.60 -8.39 50.38
CA PRO A 229 -2.22 -8.66 50.72
C PRO A 229 -1.89 -8.03 52.10
N LEU A 230 -1.27 -8.80 52.96
CA LEU A 230 -0.91 -8.39 54.35
C LEU A 230 0.12 -7.27 54.39
N ALA A 231 0.96 -7.12 53.36
CA ALA A 231 1.89 -6.06 53.23
C ALA A 231 2.33 -5.89 51.77
N VAL A 232 2.46 -4.65 51.28
CA VAL A 232 3.04 -4.30 50.01
C VAL A 232 4.42 -3.69 50.28
N VAL A 233 5.48 -4.36 49.85
CA VAL A 233 6.84 -3.82 49.97
C VAL A 233 7.18 -3.05 48.67
N PRO A 234 7.24 -1.71 48.72
CA PRO A 234 7.62 -0.92 47.53
C PRO A 234 9.06 -1.22 47.17
N SER A 235 9.32 -1.59 45.92
CA SER A 235 10.67 -1.71 45.40
C SER A 235 11.24 -0.29 45.20
N VAL A 236 12.04 0.18 46.15
CA VAL A 236 12.78 1.44 46.01
C VAL A 236 13.99 1.15 45.12
N GLN A 237 13.98 1.65 43.88
CA GLN A 237 15.20 1.75 43.09
C GLN A 237 16.11 2.78 43.76
N LEU A 238 17.12 2.29 44.48
CA LEU A 238 18.19 3.15 45.00
C LEU A 238 18.93 3.75 43.80
N ASP A 239 18.61 5.00 43.50
CA ASP A 239 19.34 5.76 42.47
C ASP A 239 20.82 5.82 42.87
N ASN A 240 21.69 5.22 42.06
CA ASN A 240 23.12 5.09 42.29
C ASN A 240 23.86 6.46 42.23
N LYS A 241 23.14 7.60 42.22
CA LYS A 241 23.70 8.94 42.30
C LYS A 241 24.39 9.25 43.65
N ALA A 242 23.96 8.62 44.74
CA ALA A 242 24.56 8.84 46.07
C ALA A 242 26.01 8.28 46.21
N LYS A 243 26.44 7.36 45.33
CA LYS A 243 27.80 6.82 45.36
C LYS A 243 28.86 7.73 44.75
N ARG A 244 28.48 8.74 43.94
CA ARG A 244 29.45 9.66 43.34
C ARG A 244 29.85 10.82 44.24
N THR A 245 28.97 11.26 45.13
CA THR A 245 29.26 12.39 46.04
C THR A 245 30.17 12.00 47.20
N HIS A 246 30.22 10.73 47.61
CA HIS A 246 31.16 10.29 48.66
C HIS A 246 32.60 10.00 48.15
N ARG A 247 32.77 9.89 46.83
CA ARG A 247 34.10 9.63 46.26
C ARG A 247 34.88 10.92 45.98
N THR A 248 34.18 11.99 45.65
CA THR A 248 34.79 13.33 45.45
C THR A 248 35.14 14.02 46.79
N ALA A 249 34.39 13.76 47.86
CA ALA A 249 34.72 14.34 49.20
C ALA A 249 35.92 13.65 49.88
N LYS A 250 36.45 12.56 49.34
CA LYS A 250 37.62 11.86 49.89
C LYS A 250 38.90 12.18 49.15
N GLU A 251 38.78 12.72 47.93
CA GLU A 251 39.90 13.13 47.08
C GLU A 251 40.37 14.58 47.36
N ASP A 252 39.50 15.40 48.01
CA ASP A 252 39.84 16.78 48.39
C ASP A 252 40.37 16.90 49.83
N ALA A 253 40.66 15.77 50.52
CA ALA A 253 41.15 15.74 51.91
C ALA A 253 42.53 15.05 52.06
N GLU A 254 43.25 14.80 50.96
CA GLU A 254 44.68 14.40 50.92
C GLU A 254 45.45 15.44 50.12
#